data_2a2e144c56559e55051224e9be88712e
#
_entry.id   2a2e144c56559e55051224e9be88712e
#
_cell.length_a   1.000
_cell.length_b   1.000
_cell.length_c   1.000
_cell.angle_alpha   90.00
_cell.angle_beta   90.00
_cell.angle_gamma   90.00
#
_symmetry.space_group_name_H-M   'P 1'
#
loop_
_entity.id
_entity.type
_entity.pdbx_description
1 polymer ?
#
loop_
_entity_poly.entity_id
_entity_poly.type
_entity_poly.pdbx_seq_one_letter_code
_entity_poly.pdbx_strand_id
1 'polypeptide(L)'
;MSNVLNSSILHSILSIESESGDCSRMADFLTTYCQGQGLAVTQDDMGNIYVTKGAAAAFPCIVAHIDTVHAITGDGILPVYIGDNVTGINPATMEQTGIGGDDKCGIYAALHCLANLPACKAAFFVDEEIGCIGSGAADMSFFRDCRFILQADRRGNADFVTDISGPLSSDRFQRDVKPLLTSHGFRFSHGAMSDVMALRDNGCGIACANISAGYYQPHQACEYIHLPDLLKTCRLMLDICRTMSRVYRFTPAKRSRPSRKRDFWPSSFWPSSDSWDWTPKAKPCEFCGQLLRDDDGIICAECETFELSSRL
;
A
#
# COMPACT_ATOMS: atom_id res chain seq x y z
N MET A 1 9.28 3.00 25.60
CA MET A 1 9.17 2.32 24.29
C MET A 1 9.42 3.37 23.24
N SER A 2 10.33 3.14 22.29
CA SER A 2 10.84 4.21 21.42
C SER A 2 9.75 4.75 20.50
N ASN A 3 9.37 6.01 20.72
CA ASN A 3 8.54 6.79 19.80
C ASN A 3 9.37 7.33 18.62
N VAL A 4 10.48 6.66 18.28
CA VAL A 4 11.45 7.09 17.28
C VAL A 4 11.52 6.02 16.20
N LEU A 5 11.60 6.44 14.94
CA LEU A 5 11.83 5.56 13.82
C LEU A 5 13.20 4.86 13.98
N ASN A 6 13.28 3.58 13.68
CA ASN A 6 14.56 2.90 13.55
C ASN A 6 15.18 3.30 12.20
N SER A 7 16.03 4.33 12.24
CA SER A 7 16.63 4.90 11.04
C SER A 7 17.49 3.91 10.26
N SER A 8 18.12 2.94 10.94
CA SER A 8 18.98 1.95 10.29
C SER A 8 18.16 1.02 9.39
N ILE A 9 17.07 0.45 9.92
CA ILE A 9 16.23 -0.48 9.13
C ILE A 9 15.50 0.26 8.00
N LEU A 10 15.02 1.48 8.25
CA LEU A 10 14.41 2.30 7.23
C LEU A 10 15.41 2.59 6.10
N HIS A 11 16.62 3.01 6.44
CA HIS A 11 17.67 3.27 5.45
C HIS A 11 17.97 2.02 4.60
N SER A 12 18.09 0.85 5.23
CA SER A 12 18.34 -0.41 4.51
C SER A 12 17.22 -0.73 3.52
N ILE A 13 15.96 -0.59 3.92
CA ILE A 13 14.79 -0.81 3.04
C ILE A 13 14.81 0.16 1.86
N LEU A 14 15.07 1.45 2.13
CA LEU A 14 15.05 2.49 1.12
C LEU A 14 16.18 2.35 0.09
N SER A 15 17.30 1.73 0.48
CA SER A 15 18.47 1.53 -0.41
C SER A 15 18.30 0.39 -1.41
N ILE A 16 17.27 -0.46 -1.27
CA ILE A 16 17.05 -1.62 -2.15
C ILE A 16 16.19 -1.22 -3.34
N GLU A 17 16.66 -1.52 -4.54
CA GLU A 17 15.85 -1.49 -5.76
C GLU A 17 14.98 -2.75 -5.82
N SER A 18 13.71 -2.59 -6.20
CA SER A 18 12.75 -3.69 -6.28
C SER A 18 11.66 -3.39 -7.31
N GLU A 19 12.00 -3.49 -8.60
CA GLU A 19 11.03 -3.30 -9.69
C GLU A 19 10.03 -4.45 -9.74
N SER A 20 8.79 -4.17 -10.17
CA SER A 20 7.79 -5.24 -10.44
C SER A 20 8.37 -6.28 -11.40
N GLY A 21 8.20 -7.56 -11.06
CA GLY A 21 8.83 -8.68 -11.76
C GLY A 21 10.25 -9.04 -11.29
N ASP A 22 10.95 -8.18 -10.56
CA ASP A 22 12.24 -8.50 -9.91
C ASP A 22 12.34 -7.91 -8.50
N CYS A 23 11.66 -8.55 -7.58
CA CYS A 23 11.65 -8.19 -6.15
C CYS A 23 12.63 -9.02 -5.31
N SER A 24 13.49 -9.82 -5.94
CA SER A 24 14.33 -10.83 -5.28
C SER A 24 15.17 -10.24 -4.14
N ARG A 25 15.82 -9.10 -4.36
CA ARG A 25 16.66 -8.44 -3.35
C ARG A 25 15.87 -8.01 -2.11
N MET A 26 14.66 -7.46 -2.31
CA MET A 26 13.79 -7.05 -1.21
C MET A 26 13.24 -8.28 -0.47
N ALA A 27 12.86 -9.33 -1.20
CA ALA A 27 12.38 -10.58 -0.62
C ALA A 27 13.46 -11.26 0.23
N ASP A 28 14.68 -11.34 -0.26
CA ASP A 28 15.84 -11.89 0.47
C ASP A 28 16.15 -11.09 1.73
N PHE A 29 16.13 -9.76 1.62
CA PHE A 29 16.34 -8.88 2.76
C PHE A 29 15.28 -9.10 3.85
N LEU A 30 14.00 -9.09 3.49
CA LEU A 30 12.88 -9.27 4.44
C LEU A 30 12.93 -10.66 5.10
N THR A 31 13.16 -11.69 4.31
CA THR A 31 13.28 -13.08 4.81
C THR A 31 14.42 -13.19 5.80
N THR A 32 15.61 -12.73 5.42
CA THR A 32 16.81 -12.77 6.27
C THR A 32 16.63 -11.95 7.55
N TYR A 33 16.09 -10.73 7.41
CA TYR A 33 15.84 -9.87 8.56
C TYR A 33 14.86 -10.50 9.55
N CYS A 34 13.70 -10.96 9.07
CA CYS A 34 12.68 -11.55 9.93
C CYS A 34 13.15 -12.84 10.59
N GLN A 35 13.84 -13.72 9.87
CA GLN A 35 14.46 -14.93 10.44
C GLN A 35 15.52 -14.59 11.48
N GLY A 36 16.35 -13.58 11.23
CA GLY A 36 17.33 -13.06 12.17
C GLY A 36 16.73 -12.51 13.47
N GLN A 37 15.46 -12.07 13.44
CA GLN A 37 14.69 -11.70 14.63
C GLN A 37 13.98 -12.90 15.31
N GLY A 38 14.20 -14.13 14.84
CA GLY A 38 13.57 -15.33 15.36
C GLY A 38 12.09 -15.47 15.02
N LEU A 39 11.62 -14.82 13.95
CA LEU A 39 10.22 -14.90 13.49
C LEU A 39 10.03 -16.11 12.57
N ALA A 40 8.83 -16.67 12.57
CA ALA A 40 8.46 -17.70 11.62
C ALA A 40 8.17 -17.06 10.26
N VAL A 41 8.90 -17.47 9.24
CA VAL A 41 8.80 -16.94 7.86
C VAL A 41 8.51 -18.09 6.91
N THR A 42 7.53 -17.92 6.04
CA THR A 42 7.24 -18.81 4.90
C THR A 42 7.07 -17.98 3.63
N GLN A 43 7.35 -18.60 2.49
CA GLN A 43 7.16 -18.00 1.17
C GLN A 43 6.31 -18.94 0.33
N ASP A 44 5.41 -18.40 -0.47
CA ASP A 44 4.62 -19.16 -1.44
C ASP A 44 5.29 -19.22 -2.82
N ASP A 45 4.70 -19.96 -3.74
CA ASP A 45 5.22 -20.16 -5.10
C ASP A 45 5.19 -18.87 -5.95
N MET A 46 4.42 -17.87 -5.53
CA MET A 46 4.40 -16.55 -6.17
C MET A 46 5.56 -15.65 -5.71
N GLY A 47 6.19 -16.00 -4.59
CA GLY A 47 7.20 -15.17 -3.95
C GLY A 47 6.69 -14.29 -2.82
N ASN A 48 5.39 -14.36 -2.47
CA ASN A 48 4.85 -13.65 -1.31
C ASN A 48 5.46 -14.18 -0.01
N ILE A 49 5.73 -13.28 0.93
CA ILE A 49 6.36 -13.62 2.21
C ILE A 49 5.34 -13.48 3.33
N TYR A 50 5.23 -14.50 4.15
CA TYR A 50 4.34 -14.54 5.31
C TYR A 50 5.15 -14.67 6.59
N VAL A 51 4.90 -13.75 7.54
CA VAL A 51 5.65 -13.67 8.80
C VAL A 51 4.68 -13.79 9.97
N THR A 52 5.02 -14.64 10.93
CA THR A 52 4.26 -14.77 12.18
C THR A 52 5.18 -14.57 13.37
N LYS A 53 4.79 -13.68 14.27
CA LYS A 53 5.43 -13.44 15.56
C LYS A 53 4.52 -13.85 16.71
N GLY A 54 5.09 -14.58 17.66
CA GLY A 54 4.43 -14.93 18.92
C GLY A 54 3.26 -15.90 18.75
N ALA A 55 2.43 -15.98 19.78
CA ALA A 55 1.24 -16.80 19.79
C ALA A 55 0.04 -16.00 20.29
N ALA A 56 -1.10 -16.10 19.61
CA ALA A 56 -2.36 -15.47 19.96
C ALA A 56 -3.53 -16.29 19.43
N ALA A 57 -4.70 -16.15 20.06
CA ALA A 57 -5.93 -16.74 19.54
C ALA A 57 -6.38 -16.07 18.23
N ALA A 58 -6.04 -14.78 18.06
CA ALA A 58 -6.22 -14.05 16.82
C ALA A 58 -5.22 -12.89 16.74
N PHE A 59 -4.65 -12.66 15.55
CA PHE A 59 -3.55 -11.73 15.31
C PHE A 59 -4.03 -10.44 14.64
N PRO A 60 -3.46 -9.27 14.96
CA PRO A 60 -3.45 -8.16 14.00
C PRO A 60 -2.56 -8.57 12.82
N CYS A 61 -2.94 -8.20 11.63
CA CYS A 61 -2.14 -8.46 10.43
C CYS A 61 -1.84 -7.16 9.69
N ILE A 62 -0.58 -6.99 9.29
CA ILE A 62 -0.13 -5.86 8.48
C ILE A 62 0.33 -6.40 7.14
N VAL A 63 -0.07 -5.75 6.07
CA VAL A 63 0.34 -6.13 4.72
C VAL A 63 1.01 -4.95 4.02
N ALA A 64 1.90 -5.24 3.10
CA ALA A 64 2.59 -4.27 2.25
C ALA A 64 3.02 -4.98 0.96
N HIS A 65 3.23 -4.23 -0.12
CA HIS A 65 3.89 -4.79 -1.29
C HIS A 65 5.40 -4.49 -1.29
N ILE A 66 6.16 -5.29 -2.04
CA ILE A 66 7.63 -5.22 -2.04
C ILE A 66 8.21 -4.72 -3.35
N ASP A 67 7.40 -4.60 -4.39
CA ASP A 67 7.78 -4.02 -5.66
C ASP A 67 7.60 -2.50 -5.67
N THR A 68 8.20 -1.85 -6.62
CA THR A 68 8.04 -0.43 -6.96
C THR A 68 8.02 -0.29 -8.49
N VAL A 69 7.48 0.83 -8.99
CA VAL A 69 7.49 1.13 -10.43
C VAL A 69 8.87 1.55 -10.97
N HIS A 70 9.84 1.75 -10.10
CA HIS A 70 11.14 2.28 -10.48
C HIS A 70 12.06 1.18 -11.01
N ALA A 71 12.60 1.40 -12.20
CA ALA A 71 13.48 0.45 -12.86
C ALA A 71 14.76 0.18 -12.05
N ILE A 72 15.19 -1.09 -12.06
CA ILE A 72 16.45 -1.51 -11.43
C ILE A 72 17.62 -1.02 -12.31
N THR A 73 18.48 -0.22 -11.73
CA THR A 73 19.72 0.24 -12.37
C THR A 73 20.92 -0.64 -12.02
N GLY A 74 20.84 -1.36 -10.91
CA GLY A 74 21.93 -2.16 -10.37
C GLY A 74 22.87 -1.40 -9.43
N ASP A 75 22.71 -0.07 -9.35
CA ASP A 75 23.53 0.80 -8.52
C ASP A 75 22.98 0.97 -7.11
N GLY A 76 21.72 0.55 -6.88
CA GLY A 76 20.97 0.80 -5.67
C GLY A 76 20.43 2.22 -5.58
N ILE A 77 19.82 2.54 -4.47
CA ILE A 77 19.30 3.88 -4.17
C ILE A 77 20.11 4.44 -2.99
N LEU A 78 20.59 5.66 -3.11
CA LEU A 78 21.15 6.42 -2.00
C LEU A 78 20.05 7.27 -1.35
N PRO A 79 19.54 6.89 -0.17
CA PRO A 79 18.57 7.72 0.56
C PRO A 79 19.26 8.98 1.10
N VAL A 80 18.77 10.14 0.70
CA VAL A 80 19.28 11.45 1.13
C VAL A 80 18.26 12.12 2.05
N TYR A 81 18.71 12.46 3.24
CA TYR A 81 17.89 13.09 4.29
C TYR A 81 18.02 14.60 4.25
N ILE A 82 16.93 15.31 4.02
CA ILE A 82 16.87 16.78 3.94
C ILE A 82 15.80 17.27 4.93
N GLY A 83 16.23 17.70 6.12
CA GLY A 83 15.31 17.99 7.22
C GLY A 83 14.49 16.74 7.58
N ASP A 84 13.18 16.87 7.52
CA ASP A 84 12.24 15.78 7.82
C ASP A 84 11.91 14.89 6.59
N ASN A 85 12.50 15.19 5.43
CA ASN A 85 12.22 14.47 4.19
C ASN A 85 13.37 13.52 3.81
N VAL A 86 13.01 12.42 3.12
CA VAL A 86 13.96 11.52 2.49
C VAL A 86 13.62 11.39 1.02
N THR A 87 14.62 11.53 0.16
CA THR A 87 14.52 11.34 -1.29
C THR A 87 15.57 10.35 -1.77
N GLY A 88 15.40 9.81 -2.97
CA GLY A 88 16.34 8.90 -3.60
C GLY A 88 17.30 9.61 -4.56
N ILE A 89 18.55 9.20 -4.55
CA ILE A 89 19.56 9.58 -5.54
C ILE A 89 20.14 8.30 -6.13
N ASN A 90 20.30 8.24 -7.45
CA ASN A 90 21.10 7.19 -8.08
C ASN A 90 22.57 7.49 -7.79
N PRO A 91 23.33 6.60 -7.13
CA PRO A 91 24.70 6.88 -6.70
C PRO A 91 25.69 6.96 -7.88
N ALA A 92 25.39 6.36 -9.03
CA ALA A 92 26.28 6.40 -10.20
C ALA A 92 26.12 7.70 -11.00
N THR A 93 24.88 8.20 -11.17
CA THR A 93 24.61 9.41 -11.97
C THR A 93 24.51 10.67 -11.11
N MET A 94 24.29 10.51 -9.79
CA MET A 94 23.99 11.60 -8.86
C MET A 94 22.69 12.35 -9.19
N GLU A 95 21.84 11.74 -9.99
CA GLU A 95 20.51 12.27 -10.32
C GLU A 95 19.46 11.77 -9.32
N GLN A 96 18.42 12.57 -9.17
CA GLN A 96 17.27 12.16 -8.35
C GLN A 96 16.56 10.98 -8.99
N THR A 97 16.23 9.98 -8.15
CA THR A 97 15.43 8.81 -8.53
C THR A 97 14.30 8.60 -7.52
N GLY A 98 13.27 7.86 -7.89
CA GLY A 98 12.22 7.51 -6.96
C GLY A 98 12.77 6.72 -5.79
N ILE A 99 12.38 7.13 -4.57
CA ILE A 99 12.80 6.45 -3.33
C ILE A 99 12.02 5.14 -3.09
N GLY A 100 10.87 4.99 -3.79
CA GLY A 100 9.96 3.86 -3.60
C GLY A 100 9.26 3.91 -2.24
N GLY A 101 8.83 5.10 -1.80
CA GLY A 101 8.02 5.27 -0.60
C GLY A 101 6.74 4.47 -0.68
N ASP A 102 6.21 4.31 -1.87
CA ASP A 102 5.24 3.36 -2.35
C ASP A 102 5.94 2.02 -2.68
N ASP A 103 5.89 0.93 -1.90
CA ASP A 103 5.31 0.83 -0.55
C ASP A 103 6.38 0.48 0.51
N LYS A 104 7.61 0.97 0.36
CA LYS A 104 8.66 0.77 1.38
C LYS A 104 8.28 1.39 2.73
N CYS A 105 7.38 2.38 2.74
CA CYS A 105 6.79 2.91 3.96
C CYS A 105 5.90 1.87 4.66
N GLY A 106 5.10 1.14 3.91
CA GLY A 106 4.28 0.03 4.43
C GLY A 106 5.13 -1.15 4.90
N ILE A 107 6.19 -1.50 4.16
CA ILE A 107 7.17 -2.50 4.62
C ILE A 107 7.73 -2.07 5.99
N TYR A 108 8.18 -0.82 6.11
CA TYR A 108 8.70 -0.31 7.37
C TYR A 108 7.65 -0.36 8.48
N ALA A 109 6.40 0.05 8.21
CA ALA A 109 5.30 0.03 9.19
C ALA A 109 4.99 -1.40 9.66
N ALA A 110 5.04 -2.39 8.76
CA ALA A 110 4.87 -3.80 9.10
C ALA A 110 5.98 -4.31 10.02
N LEU A 111 7.25 -4.03 9.67
CA LEU A 111 8.40 -4.39 10.52
C LEU A 111 8.37 -3.66 11.87
N HIS A 112 7.92 -2.40 11.90
CA HIS A 112 7.74 -1.64 13.13
C HIS A 112 6.66 -2.28 14.04
N CYS A 113 5.54 -2.74 13.47
CA CYS A 113 4.52 -3.47 14.21
C CYS A 113 5.04 -4.82 14.71
N LEU A 114 5.72 -5.59 13.88
CA LEU A 114 6.35 -6.85 14.29
C LEU A 114 7.34 -6.63 15.45
N ALA A 115 8.15 -5.57 15.42
CA ALA A 115 9.10 -5.27 16.49
C ALA A 115 8.42 -4.93 17.83
N ASN A 116 7.28 -4.21 17.81
CA ASN A 116 6.68 -3.58 18.99
C ASN A 116 5.43 -4.28 19.55
N LEU A 117 4.95 -5.35 18.90
CA LEU A 117 3.83 -6.16 19.37
C LEU A 117 4.30 -7.53 19.86
N PRO A 118 3.66 -8.11 20.90
CA PRO A 118 3.99 -9.43 21.38
C PRO A 118 3.58 -10.55 20.41
N ALA A 119 2.52 -10.31 19.63
CA ALA A 119 2.04 -11.21 18.59
C ALA A 119 1.47 -10.39 17.43
N CYS A 120 1.90 -10.70 16.21
CA CYS A 120 1.50 -10.02 15.00
C CYS A 120 1.79 -10.92 13.78
N LYS A 121 0.99 -10.79 12.74
CA LYS A 121 1.27 -11.35 11.42
C LYS A 121 1.62 -10.23 10.45
N ALA A 122 2.47 -10.51 9.48
CA ALA A 122 2.67 -9.65 8.33
C ALA A 122 2.69 -10.48 7.04
N ALA A 123 2.22 -9.92 5.95
CA ALA A 123 2.39 -10.48 4.61
C ALA A 123 2.95 -9.40 3.68
N PHE A 124 3.91 -9.80 2.86
CA PHE A 124 4.55 -8.93 1.88
C PHE A 124 4.30 -9.53 0.49
N PHE A 125 3.67 -8.74 -0.36
CA PHE A 125 3.21 -9.19 -1.67
C PHE A 125 4.12 -8.72 -2.78
N VAL A 126 4.28 -9.52 -3.81
CA VAL A 126 4.96 -9.16 -5.06
C VAL A 126 3.97 -8.56 -6.04
N ASP A 127 4.48 -7.73 -6.96
CA ASP A 127 3.78 -7.30 -8.18
C ASP A 127 2.41 -6.64 -7.92
N GLU A 128 2.35 -5.74 -6.92
CA GLU A 128 1.16 -4.92 -6.68
C GLU A 128 0.95 -3.94 -7.81
N GLU A 129 2.01 -3.25 -8.22
CA GLU A 129 2.02 -2.13 -9.17
C GLU A 129 1.60 -2.53 -10.59
N ILE A 130 1.65 -3.81 -10.90
CA ILE A 130 1.20 -4.39 -12.18
C ILE A 130 -0.12 -5.15 -12.04
N GLY A 131 -0.87 -4.89 -10.97
CA GLY A 131 -2.25 -5.37 -10.81
C GLY A 131 -2.51 -6.27 -9.62
N CYS A 132 -1.86 -6.08 -8.48
CA CYS A 132 -2.05 -6.85 -7.24
C CYS A 132 -1.90 -8.37 -7.45
N ILE A 133 -0.91 -8.77 -8.26
CA ILE A 133 -0.77 -10.18 -8.70
C ILE A 133 -0.49 -11.07 -7.50
N GLY A 134 0.46 -10.68 -6.64
CA GLY A 134 0.83 -11.45 -5.46
C GLY A 134 -0.32 -11.59 -4.47
N SER A 135 -0.96 -10.50 -4.09
CA SER A 135 -2.10 -10.53 -3.17
C SER A 135 -3.34 -11.21 -3.78
N GLY A 136 -3.48 -11.14 -5.10
CA GLY A 136 -4.49 -11.87 -5.86
C GLY A 136 -4.34 -13.39 -5.78
N ALA A 137 -3.11 -13.89 -5.63
CA ALA A 137 -2.79 -15.32 -5.51
C ALA A 137 -2.46 -15.76 -4.07
N ALA A 138 -2.58 -14.85 -3.08
CA ALA A 138 -2.17 -15.11 -1.71
C ALA A 138 -2.88 -16.28 -1.04
N ASP A 139 -2.18 -16.98 -0.13
CA ASP A 139 -2.77 -18.03 0.69
C ASP A 139 -3.76 -17.46 1.71
N MET A 140 -5.05 -17.54 1.39
CA MET A 140 -6.12 -17.07 2.28
C MET A 140 -6.17 -17.83 3.63
N SER A 141 -5.53 -18.99 3.75
CA SER A 141 -5.46 -19.72 5.01
C SER A 141 -4.65 -18.97 6.07
N PHE A 142 -3.66 -18.19 5.65
CA PHE A 142 -2.84 -17.36 6.52
C PHE A 142 -3.66 -16.31 7.31
N PHE A 143 -4.75 -15.81 6.71
CA PHE A 143 -5.55 -14.74 7.29
C PHE A 143 -6.70 -15.23 8.18
N ARG A 144 -6.96 -16.54 8.27
CA ARG A 144 -8.14 -17.09 8.97
C ARG A 144 -8.22 -16.74 10.46
N ASP A 145 -7.07 -16.61 11.11
CA ASP A 145 -6.92 -16.25 12.51
C ASP A 145 -6.53 -14.77 12.72
N CYS A 146 -6.73 -13.92 11.70
CA CYS A 146 -6.52 -12.49 11.83
C CYS A 146 -7.75 -11.80 12.43
N ARG A 147 -7.48 -10.72 13.19
CA ARG A 147 -8.53 -9.85 13.75
C ARG A 147 -9.02 -8.83 12.74
N PHE A 148 -8.09 -8.24 12.01
CA PHE A 148 -8.22 -7.29 10.92
C PHE A 148 -6.90 -7.24 10.14
N ILE A 149 -6.93 -6.62 8.97
CA ILE A 149 -5.77 -6.44 8.11
C ILE A 149 -5.60 -4.94 7.83
N LEU A 150 -4.40 -4.41 8.05
CA LEU A 150 -4.03 -3.03 7.74
C LEU A 150 -2.92 -3.01 6.71
N GLN A 151 -3.04 -2.12 5.73
CA GLN A 151 -2.00 -1.78 4.76
C GLN A 151 -1.64 -0.30 4.94
N ALA A 152 -0.39 0.08 4.82
CA ALA A 152 0.04 1.48 4.85
C ALA A 152 0.64 1.85 3.49
N ASP A 153 -0.21 1.86 2.48
CA ASP A 153 0.09 2.00 1.08
C ASP A 153 -0.83 3.06 0.44
N ARG A 154 -0.73 4.26 0.95
CA ARG A 154 -1.40 5.42 0.38
C ARG A 154 -0.58 6.67 0.62
N ARG A 155 -0.44 7.51 -0.40
CA ARG A 155 0.21 8.81 -0.26
C ARG A 155 -0.44 9.69 0.81
N GLY A 156 0.32 10.65 1.33
CA GLY A 156 -0.17 11.63 2.29
C GLY A 156 -0.17 11.12 3.73
N ASN A 157 -0.96 11.73 4.60
CA ASN A 157 -0.81 11.56 6.04
C ASN A 157 -2.11 11.50 6.85
N ALA A 158 -3.28 11.40 6.20
CA ALA A 158 -4.54 11.56 6.92
C ALA A 158 -5.67 10.64 6.48
N ASP A 159 -5.49 9.87 5.43
CA ASP A 159 -6.53 9.01 4.91
C ASP A 159 -6.49 7.62 5.55
N PHE A 160 -7.68 7.13 5.91
CA PHE A 160 -7.95 5.76 6.33
C PHE A 160 -9.02 5.19 5.42
N VAL A 161 -8.59 4.42 4.42
CA VAL A 161 -9.44 3.93 3.34
C VAL A 161 -10.16 2.67 3.78
N THR A 162 -11.48 2.69 3.75
CA THR A 162 -12.35 1.54 4.05
C THR A 162 -13.31 1.19 2.91
N ASP A 163 -13.13 1.85 1.76
CA ASP A 163 -13.89 1.59 0.54
C ASP A 163 -12.99 1.71 -0.69
N ILE A 164 -12.90 0.65 -1.47
CA ILE A 164 -12.23 0.59 -2.78
C ILE A 164 -13.16 -0.21 -3.70
N SER A 165 -13.85 0.45 -4.61
CA SER A 165 -14.87 -0.19 -5.45
C SER A 165 -15.88 -1.04 -4.66
N GLY A 166 -16.14 -0.61 -3.42
CA GLY A 166 -16.99 -1.25 -2.43
C GLY A 166 -16.30 -1.39 -1.07
N PRO A 167 -17.06 -1.69 -0.03
CA PRO A 167 -16.56 -1.68 1.35
C PRO A 167 -15.47 -2.74 1.57
N LEU A 168 -14.41 -2.36 2.31
CA LEU A 168 -13.34 -3.24 2.79
C LEU A 168 -13.62 -3.75 4.21
N SER A 169 -14.54 -3.15 4.92
CA SER A 169 -14.79 -3.44 6.32
C SER A 169 -16.25 -3.22 6.71
N SER A 170 -16.65 -3.79 7.86
CA SER A 170 -17.99 -3.61 8.43
C SER A 170 -18.13 -2.27 9.15
N ASP A 171 -19.37 -1.77 9.29
CA ASP A 171 -19.70 -0.60 10.10
C ASP A 171 -19.19 -0.71 11.53
N ARG A 172 -19.14 -1.93 12.07
CA ARG A 172 -18.62 -2.16 13.41
C ARG A 172 -17.12 -1.87 13.49
N PHE A 173 -16.32 -2.34 12.53
CA PHE A 173 -14.90 -2.03 12.46
C PHE A 173 -14.70 -0.53 12.39
N GLN A 174 -15.44 0.15 11.52
CA GLN A 174 -15.34 1.60 11.34
C GLN A 174 -15.73 2.37 12.61
N ARG A 175 -16.80 1.96 13.31
CA ARG A 175 -17.17 2.59 14.60
C ARG A 175 -16.08 2.42 15.65
N ASP A 176 -15.53 1.21 15.77
CA ASP A 176 -14.56 0.88 16.82
C ASP A 176 -13.21 1.57 16.56
N VAL A 177 -12.79 1.76 15.31
CA VAL A 177 -11.52 2.44 14.95
C VAL A 177 -11.63 3.96 14.96
N LYS A 178 -12.81 4.53 14.75
CA LYS A 178 -13.03 5.98 14.60
C LYS A 178 -12.40 6.86 15.69
N PRO A 179 -12.51 6.52 17.01
CA PRO A 179 -11.86 7.32 18.05
C PRO A 179 -10.34 7.40 17.90
N LEU A 180 -9.69 6.30 17.49
CA LEU A 180 -8.24 6.26 17.24
C LEU A 180 -7.87 7.11 16.03
N LEU A 181 -8.67 7.04 14.95
CA LEU A 181 -8.44 7.91 13.77
C LEU A 181 -8.50 9.38 14.16
N THR A 182 -9.52 9.78 14.91
CA THR A 182 -9.68 11.17 15.36
C THR A 182 -8.50 11.64 16.20
N SER A 183 -8.03 10.82 17.16
CA SER A 183 -6.90 11.18 18.03
C SER A 183 -5.57 11.31 17.31
N HIS A 184 -5.40 10.60 16.19
CA HIS A 184 -4.21 10.66 15.34
C HIS A 184 -4.37 11.60 14.13
N GLY A 185 -5.52 12.29 13.96
CA GLY A 185 -5.76 13.19 12.85
C GLY A 185 -5.92 12.47 11.50
N PHE A 186 -6.51 11.27 11.52
CA PHE A 186 -6.92 10.54 10.31
C PHE A 186 -8.44 10.62 10.11
N ARG A 187 -8.86 10.43 8.88
CA ARG A 187 -10.27 10.42 8.48
C ARG A 187 -10.56 9.26 7.52
N PHE A 188 -11.80 8.81 7.50
CA PHE A 188 -12.24 7.86 6.49
C PHE A 188 -12.16 8.46 5.10
N SER A 189 -11.73 7.63 4.15
CA SER A 189 -11.55 8.02 2.75
C SER A 189 -11.92 6.85 1.82
N HIS A 190 -12.01 7.14 0.54
CA HIS A 190 -12.11 6.17 -0.54
C HIS A 190 -10.75 6.00 -1.20
N GLY A 191 -10.48 4.83 -1.75
CA GLY A 191 -9.20 4.51 -2.38
C GLY A 191 -9.32 4.01 -3.80
N ALA A 192 -8.15 3.83 -4.41
CA ALA A 192 -7.95 3.12 -5.65
C ALA A 192 -7.52 1.67 -5.40
N MET A 193 -7.06 0.96 -6.42
CA MET A 193 -6.54 -0.41 -6.36
C MET A 193 -5.47 -0.54 -5.25
N SER A 194 -5.46 -1.68 -4.56
CA SER A 194 -4.53 -1.98 -3.47
C SER A 194 -4.68 -3.45 -3.07
N ASP A 195 -3.66 -4.05 -2.45
CA ASP A 195 -3.67 -5.45 -2.00
C ASP A 195 -4.85 -5.79 -1.09
N VAL A 196 -5.25 -4.88 -0.20
CA VAL A 196 -6.42 -5.13 0.68
C VAL A 196 -7.71 -5.28 -0.11
N MET A 197 -7.82 -4.67 -1.29
CA MET A 197 -8.93 -4.90 -2.21
C MET A 197 -8.86 -6.31 -2.80
N ALA A 198 -7.69 -6.74 -3.27
CA ALA A 198 -7.48 -8.08 -3.81
C ALA A 198 -7.75 -9.16 -2.76
N LEU A 199 -7.26 -8.99 -1.53
CA LEU A 199 -7.56 -9.89 -0.41
C LEU A 199 -9.06 -10.00 -0.12
N ARG A 200 -9.79 -8.87 -0.08
CA ARG A 200 -11.25 -8.86 0.07
C ARG A 200 -11.93 -9.65 -1.04
N ASP A 201 -11.55 -9.39 -2.29
CA ASP A 201 -12.18 -9.99 -3.47
C ASP A 201 -11.89 -11.50 -3.57
N ASN A 202 -10.74 -11.94 -3.06
CA ASN A 202 -10.37 -13.35 -2.90
C ASN A 202 -10.99 -14.02 -1.66
N GLY A 203 -11.81 -13.29 -0.90
CA GLY A 203 -12.59 -13.88 0.17
C GLY A 203 -11.82 -14.13 1.47
N CYS A 204 -10.86 -13.26 1.83
CA CYS A 204 -10.14 -13.35 3.11
C CYS A 204 -11.07 -13.33 4.34
N GLY A 205 -12.29 -12.79 4.20
CA GLY A 205 -13.34 -12.81 5.21
C GLY A 205 -13.05 -11.96 6.46
N ILE A 206 -12.05 -11.08 6.40
CA ILE A 206 -11.57 -10.20 7.46
C ILE A 206 -11.70 -8.74 7.03
N ALA A 207 -12.03 -7.83 7.96
CA ALA A 207 -12.05 -6.41 7.70
C ALA A 207 -10.64 -5.89 7.36
N CYS A 208 -10.55 -5.11 6.29
CA CYS A 208 -9.32 -4.52 5.79
C CYS A 208 -9.42 -2.99 5.77
N ALA A 209 -8.26 -2.32 5.80
CA ALA A 209 -8.14 -0.90 5.54
C ALA A 209 -6.77 -0.56 4.95
N ASN A 210 -6.71 0.48 4.08
CA ASN A 210 -5.47 1.08 3.61
C ASN A 210 -5.29 2.48 4.23
N ILE A 211 -4.05 2.87 4.55
CA ILE A 211 -3.73 4.03 5.38
C ILE A 211 -2.66 4.87 4.69
N SER A 212 -2.76 6.20 4.79
CA SER A 212 -1.68 7.09 4.32
C SER A 212 -0.38 6.80 5.06
N ALA A 213 0.70 6.63 4.30
CA ALA A 213 1.99 6.14 4.79
C ALA A 213 3.08 7.22 4.89
N GLY A 214 2.78 8.47 4.52
CA GLY A 214 3.73 9.58 4.64
C GLY A 214 4.69 9.72 3.46
N TYR A 215 4.43 9.05 2.33
CA TYR A 215 5.11 9.31 1.08
C TYR A 215 4.30 10.25 0.18
N TYR A 216 4.97 10.91 -0.74
CA TYR A 216 4.41 11.94 -1.61
C TYR A 216 5.00 11.83 -3.00
N GLN A 217 4.22 12.20 -4.01
CA GLN A 217 4.58 12.13 -5.42
C GLN A 217 5.01 10.71 -5.87
N PRO A 218 4.19 9.66 -5.57
CA PRO A 218 4.52 8.30 -5.96
C PRO A 218 4.72 8.19 -7.47
N HIS A 219 5.49 7.17 -7.87
CA HIS A 219 5.76 6.83 -9.27
C HIS A 219 6.55 7.91 -10.05
N GLN A 220 7.19 8.85 -9.36
CA GLN A 220 7.99 9.92 -9.97
C GLN A 220 9.41 9.92 -9.41
N ALA A 221 10.37 10.39 -10.20
CA ALA A 221 11.74 10.54 -9.73
C ALA A 221 11.86 11.48 -8.51
N CYS A 222 10.93 12.44 -8.36
CA CYS A 222 10.89 13.38 -7.23
C CYS A 222 10.10 12.85 -6.03
N GLU A 223 9.77 11.57 -5.98
CA GLU A 223 9.13 10.94 -4.84
C GLU A 223 9.95 11.18 -3.56
N TYR A 224 9.25 11.47 -2.47
CA TYR A 224 9.87 11.65 -1.16
C TYR A 224 9.00 11.12 -0.04
N ILE A 225 9.63 10.85 1.09
CA ILE A 225 8.98 10.43 2.34
C ILE A 225 9.13 11.55 3.37
N HIS A 226 8.03 11.93 4.04
CA HIS A 226 8.05 12.82 5.19
C HIS A 226 8.04 11.99 6.47
N LEU A 227 9.16 11.93 7.16
CA LEU A 227 9.39 11.05 8.31
C LEU A 227 8.40 11.24 9.47
N PRO A 228 7.99 12.48 9.85
CA PRO A 228 6.95 12.68 10.85
C PRO A 228 5.62 12.04 10.48
N ASP A 229 5.25 12.05 9.19
CA ASP A 229 3.99 11.45 8.74
C ASP A 229 4.07 9.92 8.74
N LEU A 230 5.18 9.34 8.31
CA LEU A 230 5.42 7.90 8.45
C LEU A 230 5.36 7.47 9.92
N LEU A 231 5.99 8.22 10.82
CA LEU A 231 5.93 7.94 12.26
C LEU A 231 4.52 8.05 12.82
N LYS A 232 3.74 9.03 12.36
CA LYS A 232 2.32 9.20 12.71
C LYS A 232 1.51 7.96 12.32
N THR A 233 1.72 7.42 11.11
CA THR A 233 1.08 6.20 10.63
C THR A 233 1.48 4.99 11.46
N CYS A 234 2.77 4.80 11.74
CA CYS A 234 3.26 3.72 12.60
C CYS A 234 2.62 3.75 14.01
N ARG A 235 2.47 4.93 14.59
CA ARG A 235 1.80 5.11 15.90
C ARG A 235 0.32 4.73 15.84
N LEU A 236 -0.42 5.21 14.84
CA LEU A 236 -1.81 4.83 14.64
C LEU A 236 -1.96 3.32 14.53
N MET A 237 -1.15 2.67 13.68
CA MET A 237 -1.23 1.22 13.47
C MET A 237 -0.94 0.44 14.75
N LEU A 238 0.07 0.84 15.53
CA LEU A 238 0.34 0.22 16.83
C LEU A 238 -0.83 0.38 17.81
N ASP A 239 -1.43 1.57 17.88
CA ASP A 239 -2.54 1.83 18.79
C ASP A 239 -3.80 1.06 18.38
N ILE A 240 -4.08 0.93 17.07
CA ILE A 240 -5.14 0.04 16.56
C ILE A 240 -4.85 -1.40 16.98
N CYS A 241 -3.64 -1.90 16.73
CA CYS A 241 -3.26 -3.28 17.06
C CYS A 241 -3.34 -3.60 18.55
N ARG A 242 -3.03 -2.63 19.43
CA ARG A 242 -3.08 -2.79 20.89
C ARG A 242 -4.47 -2.68 21.46
N THR A 243 -5.30 -1.80 20.90
CA THR A 243 -6.61 -1.46 21.45
C THR A 243 -7.71 -2.36 20.91
N MET A 244 -7.69 -2.69 19.60
CA MET A 244 -8.75 -3.44 18.94
C MET A 244 -8.48 -4.95 19.04
N SER A 245 -9.01 -5.59 20.11
CA SER A 245 -8.77 -7.01 20.40
C SER A 245 -9.73 -7.98 19.70
N ARG A 246 -10.80 -7.49 19.10
CA ARG A 246 -11.85 -8.32 18.48
C ARG A 246 -11.48 -8.79 17.10
N VAL A 247 -12.05 -9.91 16.67
CA VAL A 247 -12.04 -10.36 15.29
C VAL A 247 -13.16 -9.64 14.53
N TYR A 248 -12.80 -8.93 13.48
CA TYR A 248 -13.74 -8.21 12.61
C TYR A 248 -13.97 -8.99 11.32
N ARG A 249 -14.89 -9.95 11.39
CA ARG A 249 -15.30 -10.68 10.19
C ARG A 249 -16.02 -9.75 9.23
N PHE A 250 -15.68 -9.86 7.96
CA PHE A 250 -16.30 -9.09 6.89
C PHE A 250 -16.31 -9.89 5.59
N THR A 251 -17.48 -10.08 5.04
CA THR A 251 -17.67 -10.62 3.70
C THR A 251 -18.53 -9.60 2.94
N PRO A 252 -18.05 -9.06 1.83
CA PRO A 252 -18.86 -8.14 1.05
C PRO A 252 -20.14 -8.82 0.59
N ALA A 253 -21.26 -8.08 0.60
CA ALA A 253 -22.50 -8.58 0.03
C ALA A 253 -22.24 -8.95 -1.44
N LYS A 254 -22.67 -10.15 -1.86
CA LYS A 254 -22.60 -10.54 -3.27
C LYS A 254 -23.32 -9.46 -4.07
N ARG A 255 -22.59 -8.75 -4.93
CA ARG A 255 -23.22 -7.88 -5.93
C ARG A 255 -24.19 -8.76 -6.71
N SER A 256 -25.50 -8.54 -6.56
CA SER A 256 -26.47 -9.10 -7.48
C SER A 256 -26.06 -8.57 -8.86
N ARG A 257 -25.54 -9.43 -9.71
CA ARG A 257 -25.35 -9.06 -11.12
C ARG A 257 -26.69 -8.52 -11.58
N PRO A 258 -26.79 -7.27 -12.07
CA PRO A 258 -28.01 -6.87 -12.75
C PRO A 258 -28.24 -7.95 -13.81
N SER A 259 -29.44 -8.52 -13.79
CA SER A 259 -29.84 -9.50 -14.79
C SER A 259 -29.76 -8.80 -16.16
N ARG A 260 -28.62 -8.93 -16.83
CA ARG A 260 -28.53 -8.59 -18.23
C ARG A 260 -29.51 -9.52 -18.91
N LYS A 261 -30.68 -8.99 -19.29
CA LYS A 261 -31.43 -9.58 -20.40
C LYS A 261 -30.41 -9.81 -21.49
N ARG A 262 -30.27 -11.06 -21.90
CA ARG A 262 -29.46 -11.44 -23.06
C ARG A 262 -30.13 -10.78 -24.27
N ASP A 263 -29.76 -9.53 -24.55
CA ASP A 263 -29.97 -9.02 -25.88
C ASP A 263 -28.92 -9.73 -26.75
N PHE A 264 -29.43 -10.59 -27.61
CA PHE A 264 -28.74 -11.40 -28.58
C PHE A 264 -27.97 -10.46 -29.52
N TRP A 265 -26.66 -10.28 -29.30
CA TRP A 265 -25.77 -9.66 -30.27
C TRP A 265 -25.25 -10.73 -31.23
N PRO A 266 -25.37 -10.52 -32.56
CA PRO A 266 -24.84 -11.48 -33.54
C PRO A 266 -23.32 -11.60 -33.38
N SER A 267 -22.82 -12.83 -33.55
CA SER A 267 -21.42 -13.24 -33.41
C SER A 267 -20.44 -12.65 -34.44
N SER A 268 -20.84 -11.63 -35.20
CA SER A 268 -20.04 -11.05 -36.30
C SER A 268 -19.30 -9.74 -35.92
N PHE A 269 -19.21 -9.40 -34.61
CA PHE A 269 -18.56 -8.15 -34.16
C PHE A 269 -17.39 -8.38 -33.22
N TRP A 270 -16.51 -9.32 -33.56
CA TRP A 270 -15.18 -9.39 -32.95
C TRP A 270 -14.18 -8.90 -34.00
N PRO A 271 -13.50 -7.76 -33.81
CA PRO A 271 -12.33 -7.42 -34.59
C PRO A 271 -11.21 -8.41 -34.25
N SER A 272 -10.49 -8.84 -35.28
CA SER A 272 -9.30 -9.68 -35.17
C SER A 272 -8.24 -9.06 -34.24
N SER A 273 -7.49 -9.91 -33.58
CA SER A 273 -6.53 -9.73 -32.51
C SER A 273 -5.27 -8.91 -32.81
N ASP A 274 -5.31 -7.78 -33.53
CA ASP A 274 -4.09 -7.07 -33.90
C ASP A 274 -4.14 -5.55 -33.73
N SER A 275 -4.83 -5.02 -32.71
CA SER A 275 -4.59 -3.62 -32.31
C SER A 275 -5.22 -3.30 -30.95
N TRP A 276 -4.55 -3.65 -29.86
CA TRP A 276 -4.77 -2.99 -28.58
C TRP A 276 -3.90 -1.74 -28.54
N ASP A 277 -4.36 -0.68 -29.21
CA ASP A 277 -3.81 0.66 -29.05
C ASP A 277 -4.39 1.26 -27.74
N TRP A 278 -3.66 1.10 -26.65
CA TRP A 278 -3.95 1.70 -25.37
C TRP A 278 -3.42 3.14 -25.36
N THR A 279 -4.06 4.04 -26.08
CA THR A 279 -3.85 5.47 -25.87
C THR A 279 -4.80 5.96 -24.79
N PRO A 280 -4.32 6.41 -23.63
CA PRO A 280 -5.18 7.05 -22.64
C PRO A 280 -5.80 8.30 -23.27
N LYS A 281 -7.13 8.38 -23.35
CA LYS A 281 -7.83 9.57 -23.82
C LYS A 281 -7.75 10.73 -22.81
N ALA A 282 -7.39 10.46 -21.57
CA ALA A 282 -7.23 11.49 -20.54
C ALA A 282 -5.74 11.77 -20.32
N LYS A 283 -5.38 13.05 -20.34
CA LYS A 283 -4.03 13.50 -19.99
C LYS A 283 -3.90 13.63 -18.47
N PRO A 284 -2.76 13.31 -17.87
CA PRO A 284 -2.53 13.59 -16.47
C PRO A 284 -2.37 15.09 -16.22
N CYS A 285 -2.85 15.58 -15.07
CA CYS A 285 -2.57 16.93 -14.60
C CYS A 285 -1.06 17.10 -14.42
N GLU A 286 -0.49 18.17 -14.99
CA GLU A 286 0.96 18.42 -14.93
C GLU A 286 1.50 18.65 -13.51
N PHE A 287 0.61 18.98 -12.55
CA PHE A 287 0.97 19.25 -11.16
C PHE A 287 0.85 18.04 -10.23
N CYS A 288 -0.24 17.26 -10.34
CA CYS A 288 -0.51 16.18 -9.39
C CYS A 288 -0.66 14.79 -10.02
N GLY A 289 -0.54 14.67 -11.34
CA GLY A 289 -0.67 13.40 -12.06
C GLY A 289 -2.10 12.83 -12.12
N GLN A 290 -3.09 13.50 -11.52
CA GLN A 290 -4.49 13.06 -11.59
C GLN A 290 -5.02 13.17 -13.03
N LEU A 291 -5.74 12.16 -13.50
CA LEU A 291 -6.34 12.19 -14.83
C LEU A 291 -7.32 13.36 -14.94
N LEU A 292 -7.11 14.22 -15.93
CA LEU A 292 -7.94 15.36 -16.24
C LEU A 292 -9.28 14.91 -16.81
N ARG A 293 -10.35 15.63 -16.50
CA ARG A 293 -11.65 15.46 -17.16
C ARG A 293 -11.59 16.13 -18.54
N ASP A 294 -12.52 15.78 -19.43
CA ASP A 294 -12.52 16.25 -20.82
C ASP A 294 -12.61 17.81 -20.96
N ASP A 295 -13.02 18.49 -19.90
CA ASP A 295 -13.16 19.94 -19.79
C ASP A 295 -12.04 20.63 -18.97
N ASP A 296 -11.17 19.87 -18.32
CA ASP A 296 -9.98 20.38 -17.63
C ASP A 296 -8.88 20.72 -18.67
N GLY A 297 -8.16 21.81 -18.45
CA GLY A 297 -7.01 22.20 -19.27
C GLY A 297 -5.82 21.24 -19.14
N ILE A 298 -4.64 21.76 -18.80
CA ILE A 298 -3.43 20.97 -18.50
C ILE A 298 -3.24 20.76 -16.98
N ILE A 299 -4.02 21.46 -16.16
CA ILE A 299 -3.98 21.43 -14.70
C ILE A 299 -5.41 21.16 -14.19
N CYS A 300 -5.57 20.27 -13.21
CA CYS A 300 -6.88 20.00 -12.62
C CYS A 300 -7.36 21.20 -11.75
N ALA A 301 -8.66 21.34 -11.58
CA ALA A 301 -9.28 22.44 -10.84
C ALA A 301 -8.74 22.59 -9.39
N GLU A 302 -8.35 21.51 -8.74
CA GLU A 302 -7.76 21.54 -7.40
C GLU A 302 -6.33 22.13 -7.38
N CYS A 303 -5.55 21.87 -8.44
CA CYS A 303 -4.21 22.44 -8.58
C CYS A 303 -4.26 23.90 -9.04
N GLU A 304 -5.21 24.27 -9.87
CA GLU A 304 -5.43 25.64 -10.33
C GLU A 304 -5.78 26.58 -9.17
N THR A 305 -6.63 26.12 -8.23
CA THR A 305 -6.95 26.88 -7.02
C THR A 305 -5.75 27.07 -6.08
N PHE A 306 -4.83 26.11 -6.04
CA PHE A 306 -3.61 26.22 -5.27
C PHE A 306 -2.62 27.23 -5.88
N GLU A 307 -2.47 27.23 -7.21
CA GLU A 307 -1.58 28.17 -7.89
C GLU A 307 -2.08 29.63 -7.76
N LEU A 308 -3.38 29.84 -7.80
CA LEU A 308 -3.99 31.16 -7.60
C LEU A 308 -3.83 31.66 -6.15
N SER A 309 -3.88 30.77 -5.16
CA SER A 309 -3.70 31.15 -3.74
C SER A 309 -2.25 31.41 -3.34
N SER A 310 -1.27 30.94 -4.12
CA SER A 310 0.17 31.18 -3.88
C SER A 310 0.71 32.45 -4.51
N ARG A 311 -0.09 33.16 -5.32
CA ARG A 311 0.25 34.44 -5.97
C ARG A 311 -0.37 35.68 -5.30
N LEU A 312 -1.11 35.51 -4.19
CA LEU A 312 -1.62 36.55 -3.32
C LEU A 312 -0.85 36.56 -2.00
#